data_51ee7975161e909a8a2c8168cf62d494
#
_entry.id   51ee7975161e909a8a2c8168cf62d494
#
_cell.length_a   1.000
_cell.length_b   1.000
_cell.length_c   1.000
_cell.angle_alpha   90.00
_cell.angle_beta   90.00
_cell.angle_gamma   90.00
#
_symmetry.space_group_name_H-M   'P 1'
#
loop_
_entity.id
_entity.type
_entity.pdbx_description
1 polymer ?
#
loop_
_entity_poly.entity_id
_entity_poly.type
_entity_poly.pdbx_seq_one_letter_code
_entity_poly.pdbx_strand_id
1 'polypeptide(L)'
;MSVRAKKHLGQHFLKDERIAKEIADSLSHEGYERVLEIGPGMGVLTKHLLRAKSKVTVMELDAESVEYLNNDFKSNHIKLNTSPEWFQIIGADFLKQDLRQTFGNDQFAIIGNYPYNISSQIVFKTIENRAFVPEFSGMFQKEVAQRIAAKEGSKTYGILSVLSQAFYDAEYLFTVPASVFNPPPKVESGVIRLTRKKDFSLPVDEKLFFRVVKTAFNQRRKMLRSSLKSFNLSVSLKEDTIFAMRPEQLSVDQFVELTQKIANHVV
;
A
#
# COMPACT_ATOMS: atom_id res chain seq x y z
N MET A 1 -12.38 -6.69 -27.46
CA MET A 1 -12.93 -5.34 -27.12
C MET A 1 -11.80 -4.46 -26.61
N SER A 2 -11.84 -3.12 -26.80
CA SER A 2 -10.88 -2.21 -26.17
C SER A 2 -11.57 -1.46 -25.04
N VAL A 3 -11.11 -1.64 -23.80
CA VAL A 3 -11.58 -0.87 -22.64
C VAL A 3 -11.04 0.55 -22.69
N ARG A 4 -11.89 1.55 -22.44
CA ARG A 4 -11.46 2.97 -22.40
C ARG A 4 -11.15 3.38 -20.97
N ALA A 5 -10.02 4.10 -20.78
CA ALA A 5 -9.65 4.62 -19.49
C ALA A 5 -10.67 5.66 -18.97
N LYS A 6 -11.16 5.47 -17.76
CA LYS A 6 -12.14 6.33 -17.07
C LYS A 6 -11.42 7.28 -16.12
N LYS A 7 -11.45 8.56 -16.44
CA LYS A 7 -10.76 9.61 -15.68
C LYS A 7 -11.21 9.67 -14.20
N HIS A 8 -12.50 9.48 -13.93
CA HIS A 8 -13.03 9.50 -12.57
C HIS A 8 -12.55 8.31 -11.71
N LEU A 9 -12.12 7.21 -12.34
CA LEU A 9 -11.49 6.07 -11.68
C LEU A 9 -9.97 6.22 -11.57
N GLY A 10 -9.38 7.30 -12.11
CA GLY A 10 -7.92 7.52 -12.08
C GLY A 10 -7.13 6.52 -12.93
N GLN A 11 -7.74 5.94 -13.95
CA GLN A 11 -7.14 4.88 -14.76
C GLN A 11 -6.06 5.41 -15.71
N HIS A 12 -4.89 4.80 -15.64
CA HIS A 12 -3.77 4.93 -16.57
C HIS A 12 -3.26 3.52 -16.90
N PHE A 13 -3.61 3.00 -18.07
CA PHE A 13 -3.23 1.63 -18.45
C PHE A 13 -1.76 1.57 -18.81
N LEU A 14 -1.02 0.70 -18.13
CA LEU A 14 0.37 0.39 -18.46
C LEU A 14 0.42 -0.34 -19.82
N LYS A 15 1.32 0.10 -20.71
CA LYS A 15 1.52 -0.50 -22.04
C LYS A 15 2.82 -1.29 -22.14
N ASP A 16 3.81 -0.95 -21.32
CA ASP A 16 5.15 -1.55 -21.38
C ASP A 16 5.16 -2.89 -20.64
N GLU A 17 5.32 -3.96 -21.42
CA GLU A 17 5.36 -5.33 -20.96
C GLU A 17 6.57 -5.63 -20.06
N ARG A 18 7.70 -4.99 -20.29
CA ARG A 18 8.91 -5.19 -19.48
C ARG A 18 8.69 -4.64 -18.08
N ILE A 19 8.10 -3.45 -17.98
CA ILE A 19 7.76 -2.83 -16.70
C ILE A 19 6.70 -3.64 -15.97
N ALA A 20 5.67 -4.14 -16.67
CA ALA A 20 4.68 -5.02 -16.06
C ALA A 20 5.33 -6.29 -15.49
N LYS A 21 6.29 -6.87 -16.23
CA LYS A 21 7.04 -8.03 -15.75
C LYS A 21 7.91 -7.67 -14.54
N GLU A 22 8.63 -6.57 -14.55
CA GLU A 22 9.46 -6.11 -13.42
C GLU A 22 8.61 -5.87 -12.16
N ILE A 23 7.39 -5.33 -12.32
CA ILE A 23 6.45 -5.19 -11.20
C ILE A 23 6.03 -6.58 -10.67
N ALA A 24 5.66 -7.51 -11.54
CA ALA A 24 5.30 -8.87 -11.12
C ALA A 24 6.47 -9.58 -10.42
N ASP A 25 7.68 -9.45 -10.96
CA ASP A 25 8.90 -10.04 -10.41
C ASP A 25 9.35 -9.39 -9.09
N SER A 26 8.73 -8.28 -8.68
CA SER A 26 9.02 -7.64 -7.38
C SER A 26 8.49 -8.42 -6.19
N LEU A 27 7.59 -9.38 -6.39
CA LEU A 27 7.12 -10.30 -5.34
C LEU A 27 8.12 -11.44 -5.12
N SER A 28 8.38 -11.74 -3.85
CA SER A 28 9.28 -12.83 -3.47
C SER A 28 8.63 -14.21 -3.58
N HIS A 29 7.30 -14.28 -3.47
CA HIS A 29 6.50 -15.50 -3.34
C HIS A 29 6.86 -16.35 -2.10
N GLU A 30 7.40 -15.72 -1.05
CA GLU A 30 7.77 -16.40 0.19
C GLU A 30 6.62 -16.33 1.23
N GLY A 31 6.20 -17.50 1.71
CA GLY A 31 5.21 -17.61 2.79
C GLY A 31 3.75 -17.41 2.36
N TYR A 32 3.45 -17.41 1.07
CA TYR A 32 2.08 -17.35 0.51
C TYR A 32 2.00 -18.00 -0.87
N GLU A 33 0.81 -18.48 -1.22
CA GLU A 33 0.53 -19.06 -2.55
C GLU A 33 -0.41 -18.19 -3.39
N ARG A 34 -1.08 -17.23 -2.75
CA ARG A 34 -2.10 -16.38 -3.37
C ARG A 34 -1.60 -14.97 -3.59
N VAL A 35 -1.99 -14.40 -4.71
CA VAL A 35 -1.72 -13.00 -5.05
C VAL A 35 -3.05 -12.30 -5.37
N LEU A 36 -3.31 -11.18 -4.73
CA LEU A 36 -4.40 -10.28 -5.05
C LEU A 36 -3.88 -9.11 -5.87
N GLU A 37 -4.29 -9.03 -7.13
CA GLU A 37 -4.04 -7.84 -7.95
C GLU A 37 -5.22 -6.87 -7.86
N ILE A 38 -4.92 -5.61 -7.52
CA ILE A 38 -5.92 -4.54 -7.46
C ILE A 38 -5.86 -3.69 -8.72
N GLY A 39 -7.01 -3.55 -9.38
CA GLY A 39 -7.14 -2.75 -10.60
C GLY A 39 -6.37 -3.34 -11.79
N PRO A 40 -6.61 -4.61 -12.17
CA PRO A 40 -5.90 -5.26 -13.26
C PRO A 40 -6.14 -4.58 -14.63
N GLY A 41 -7.22 -3.84 -14.79
CA GLY A 41 -7.63 -3.25 -16.05
C GLY A 41 -7.73 -4.30 -17.15
N MET A 42 -6.88 -4.22 -18.17
CA MET A 42 -6.83 -5.22 -19.25
C MET A 42 -5.85 -6.38 -18.99
N GLY A 43 -5.38 -6.57 -17.76
CA GLY A 43 -4.59 -7.74 -17.36
C GLY A 43 -3.12 -7.72 -17.81
N VAL A 44 -2.54 -6.54 -18.08
CA VAL A 44 -1.13 -6.43 -18.50
C VAL A 44 -0.18 -6.96 -17.44
N LEU A 45 -0.43 -6.68 -16.16
CA LEU A 45 0.31 -7.23 -15.03
C LEU A 45 -0.13 -8.67 -14.73
N THR A 46 -1.44 -8.95 -14.76
CA THR A 46 -2.06 -10.23 -14.45
C THR A 46 -1.40 -11.40 -15.17
N LYS A 47 -1.12 -11.27 -16.47
CA LYS A 47 -0.53 -12.37 -17.27
C LYS A 47 0.89 -12.75 -16.82
N HIS A 48 1.64 -11.84 -16.21
CA HIS A 48 2.95 -12.14 -15.65
C HIS A 48 2.81 -12.84 -14.30
N LEU A 49 1.84 -12.45 -13.47
CA LEU A 49 1.53 -13.12 -12.20
C LEU A 49 1.09 -14.57 -12.42
N LEU A 50 0.27 -14.84 -13.43
CA LEU A 50 -0.16 -16.19 -13.79
C LEU A 50 1.00 -17.11 -14.21
N ARG A 51 2.08 -16.55 -14.76
CA ARG A 51 3.29 -17.30 -15.12
C ARG A 51 4.15 -17.69 -13.92
N ALA A 52 4.04 -16.95 -12.83
CA ALA A 52 4.78 -17.20 -11.59
C ALA A 52 4.24 -18.38 -10.75
N LYS A 53 3.25 -19.14 -11.27
CA LYS A 53 2.60 -20.29 -10.62
C LYS A 53 1.90 -19.95 -9.29
N SER A 54 1.45 -18.72 -9.11
CA SER A 54 0.63 -18.30 -7.98
C SER A 54 -0.85 -18.44 -8.31
N LYS A 55 -1.68 -18.64 -7.30
CA LYS A 55 -3.12 -18.50 -7.38
C LYS A 55 -3.46 -17.00 -7.44
N VAL A 56 -3.93 -16.52 -8.59
CA VAL A 56 -4.15 -15.08 -8.81
C VAL A 56 -5.63 -14.75 -8.67
N THR A 57 -5.95 -13.85 -7.75
CA THR A 57 -7.25 -13.20 -7.66
C THR A 57 -7.08 -11.76 -8.13
N VAL A 58 -7.91 -11.32 -9.06
CA VAL A 58 -7.94 -9.92 -9.50
C VAL A 58 -9.22 -9.26 -9.00
N MET A 59 -9.10 -8.03 -8.50
CA MET A 59 -10.24 -7.24 -8.03
C MET A 59 -10.34 -5.95 -8.82
N GLU A 60 -11.45 -5.77 -9.53
CA GLU A 60 -11.67 -4.65 -10.45
C GLU A 60 -13.03 -4.01 -10.18
N LEU A 61 -13.05 -2.69 -10.13
CA LEU A 61 -14.27 -1.91 -9.94
C LEU A 61 -14.98 -1.61 -11.26
N ASP A 62 -14.22 -1.46 -12.35
CA ASP A 62 -14.75 -1.10 -13.65
C ASP A 62 -15.42 -2.29 -14.34
N ALA A 63 -16.74 -2.23 -14.54
CA ALA A 63 -17.52 -3.30 -15.15
C ALA A 63 -17.07 -3.68 -16.57
N GLU A 64 -16.60 -2.70 -17.39
CA GLU A 64 -16.09 -3.00 -18.74
C GLU A 64 -14.78 -3.79 -18.67
N SER A 65 -13.89 -3.44 -17.71
CA SER A 65 -12.67 -4.20 -17.46
C SER A 65 -12.97 -5.60 -16.95
N VAL A 66 -13.95 -5.75 -16.04
CA VAL A 66 -14.41 -7.06 -15.55
C VAL A 66 -14.95 -7.92 -16.69
N GLU A 67 -15.76 -7.35 -17.58
CA GLU A 67 -16.28 -8.05 -18.76
C GLU A 67 -15.15 -8.50 -19.70
N TYR A 68 -14.20 -7.60 -20.00
CA TYR A 68 -13.02 -7.92 -20.80
C TYR A 68 -12.20 -9.06 -20.19
N LEU A 69 -11.95 -9.00 -18.87
CA LEU A 69 -11.19 -10.05 -18.16
C LEU A 69 -11.90 -11.41 -18.22
N ASN A 70 -13.20 -11.44 -18.09
CA ASN A 70 -13.98 -12.69 -18.15
C ASN A 70 -14.03 -13.30 -19.54
N ASN A 71 -14.07 -12.50 -20.59
CA ASN A 71 -14.22 -12.93 -21.96
C ASN A 71 -12.86 -13.01 -22.68
N ASP A 72 -12.34 -11.85 -23.11
CA ASP A 72 -11.15 -11.79 -23.98
C ASP A 72 -9.87 -12.24 -23.26
N PHE A 73 -9.64 -11.78 -22.01
CA PHE A 73 -8.42 -12.13 -21.30
C PHE A 73 -8.36 -13.62 -20.94
N LYS A 74 -9.44 -14.17 -20.39
CA LYS A 74 -9.50 -15.61 -20.07
C LYS A 74 -9.29 -16.47 -21.30
N SER A 75 -9.97 -16.16 -22.41
CA SER A 75 -9.86 -16.93 -23.65
C SER A 75 -8.43 -16.94 -24.22
N ASN A 76 -7.67 -15.86 -24.04
CA ASN A 76 -6.34 -15.73 -24.59
C ASN A 76 -5.21 -16.23 -23.65
N HIS A 77 -5.42 -16.20 -22.33
CA HIS A 77 -4.37 -16.41 -21.35
C HIS A 77 -4.60 -17.59 -20.41
N ILE A 78 -5.84 -18.07 -20.27
CA ILE A 78 -6.18 -19.16 -19.37
C ILE A 78 -6.47 -20.43 -20.17
N LYS A 79 -5.78 -21.53 -19.85
CA LYS A 79 -6.05 -22.82 -20.47
C LYS A 79 -7.45 -23.31 -20.06
N LEU A 80 -8.15 -23.98 -20.98
CA LEU A 80 -9.53 -24.50 -20.82
C LEU A 80 -9.72 -25.34 -19.53
N ASN A 81 -8.70 -26.02 -19.07
CA ASN A 81 -8.73 -26.90 -17.89
C ASN A 81 -8.10 -26.28 -16.64
N THR A 82 -7.86 -24.94 -16.62
CA THR A 82 -7.35 -24.29 -15.42
C THR A 82 -8.45 -24.24 -14.36
N SER A 83 -8.17 -24.82 -13.20
CA SER A 83 -9.10 -24.77 -12.06
C SER A 83 -9.44 -23.32 -11.69
N PRO A 84 -10.71 -22.99 -11.39
CA PRO A 84 -11.13 -21.67 -10.96
C PRO A 84 -10.35 -21.10 -9.77
N GLU A 85 -9.76 -21.95 -8.96
CA GLU A 85 -8.93 -21.53 -7.83
C GLU A 85 -7.59 -20.88 -8.24
N TRP A 86 -7.11 -21.14 -9.47
CA TRP A 86 -5.87 -20.55 -9.99
C TRP A 86 -6.06 -19.15 -10.55
N PHE A 87 -7.26 -18.83 -11.04
CA PHE A 87 -7.57 -17.49 -11.52
C PHE A 87 -9.01 -17.11 -11.22
N GLN A 88 -9.17 -16.13 -10.35
CA GLN A 88 -10.47 -15.60 -9.94
C GLN A 88 -10.59 -14.12 -10.28
N ILE A 89 -11.75 -13.71 -10.77
CA ILE A 89 -12.08 -12.30 -11.04
C ILE A 89 -13.20 -11.88 -10.10
N ILE A 90 -12.98 -10.80 -9.35
CA ILE A 90 -13.96 -10.22 -8.44
C ILE A 90 -14.27 -8.80 -8.91
N GLY A 91 -15.52 -8.58 -9.34
CA GLY A 91 -16.03 -7.25 -9.67
C GLY A 91 -16.44 -6.52 -8.39
N ALA A 92 -15.52 -5.81 -7.74
CA ALA A 92 -15.78 -5.15 -6.47
C ALA A 92 -14.86 -3.94 -6.20
N ASP A 93 -15.30 -3.06 -5.29
CA ASP A 93 -14.48 -1.99 -4.72
C ASP A 93 -13.57 -2.57 -3.63
N PHE A 94 -12.26 -2.61 -3.89
CA PHE A 94 -11.27 -3.09 -2.93
C PHE A 94 -11.40 -2.44 -1.55
N LEU A 95 -11.67 -1.13 -1.51
CA LEU A 95 -11.74 -0.40 -0.23
C LEU A 95 -12.93 -0.83 0.63
N LYS A 96 -13.99 -1.39 0.02
CA LYS A 96 -15.20 -1.86 0.71
C LYS A 96 -15.21 -3.36 0.98
N GLN A 97 -14.37 -4.11 0.26
CA GLN A 97 -14.36 -5.57 0.36
C GLN A 97 -13.75 -6.03 1.70
N ASP A 98 -14.38 -6.99 2.35
CA ASP A 98 -13.80 -7.72 3.47
C ASP A 98 -12.85 -8.81 2.93
N LEU A 99 -11.56 -8.58 3.11
CA LEU A 99 -10.52 -9.49 2.60
C LEU A 99 -10.54 -10.83 3.34
N ARG A 100 -10.97 -10.84 4.60
CA ARG A 100 -11.10 -12.08 5.38
C ARG A 100 -12.22 -12.98 4.86
N GLN A 101 -13.31 -12.40 4.37
CA GLN A 101 -14.37 -13.18 3.70
C GLN A 101 -13.88 -13.75 2.37
N THR A 102 -12.98 -13.06 1.67
CA THR A 102 -12.48 -13.51 0.36
C THR A 102 -11.40 -14.58 0.48
N PHE A 103 -10.48 -14.45 1.43
CA PHE A 103 -9.28 -15.28 1.55
C PHE A 103 -9.26 -16.16 2.81
N GLY A 104 -10.22 -16.03 3.71
CA GLY A 104 -10.23 -16.74 4.99
C GLY A 104 -9.03 -16.34 5.86
N ASN A 105 -8.26 -17.34 6.28
CA ASN A 105 -7.03 -17.15 7.04
C ASN A 105 -5.76 -17.33 6.19
N ASP A 106 -5.90 -17.49 4.86
CA ASP A 106 -4.75 -17.68 3.99
C ASP A 106 -3.89 -16.42 3.95
N GLN A 107 -2.56 -16.63 3.86
CA GLN A 107 -1.63 -15.56 3.57
C GLN A 107 -1.67 -15.28 2.06
N PHE A 108 -1.66 -13.99 1.69
CA PHE A 108 -1.64 -13.56 0.30
C PHE A 108 -0.85 -12.27 0.12
N ALA A 109 -0.21 -12.11 -1.02
CA ALA A 109 0.38 -10.83 -1.40
C ALA A 109 -0.63 -9.93 -2.09
N ILE A 110 -0.44 -8.62 -1.98
CA ILE A 110 -1.18 -7.61 -2.73
C ILE A 110 -0.24 -6.95 -3.72
N ILE A 111 -0.69 -6.79 -4.97
CA ILE A 111 0.07 -6.13 -6.02
C ILE A 111 -0.86 -5.32 -6.92
N GLY A 112 -0.33 -4.32 -7.63
CA GLY A 112 -1.12 -3.59 -8.63
C GLY A 112 -0.42 -2.38 -9.23
N ASN A 113 -1.01 -1.89 -10.33
CA ASN A 113 -0.84 -0.54 -10.82
C ASN A 113 -1.95 0.32 -10.20
N TYR A 114 -1.72 0.85 -9.00
CA TYR A 114 -2.77 1.41 -8.15
C TYR A 114 -3.34 2.73 -8.70
N PRO A 115 -4.69 2.90 -8.67
CA PRO A 115 -5.30 4.20 -8.99
C PRO A 115 -4.78 5.28 -8.04
N TYR A 116 -4.29 6.41 -8.59
CA TYR A 116 -3.59 7.42 -7.81
C TYR A 116 -4.46 8.10 -6.75
N ASN A 117 -5.74 8.27 -7.04
CA ASN A 117 -6.71 8.94 -6.15
C ASN A 117 -7.02 8.17 -4.85
N ILE A 118 -6.78 6.85 -4.82
CA ILE A 118 -7.05 5.98 -3.66
C ILE A 118 -5.80 5.29 -3.12
N SER A 119 -4.62 5.59 -3.67
CA SER A 119 -3.39 4.87 -3.37
C SER A 119 -3.03 4.83 -1.87
N SER A 120 -3.17 5.95 -1.16
CA SER A 120 -2.94 5.99 0.30
C SER A 120 -3.94 5.12 1.08
N GLN A 121 -5.20 5.06 0.63
CA GLN A 121 -6.23 4.23 1.27
C GLN A 121 -5.94 2.74 1.08
N ILE A 122 -5.39 2.36 -0.09
CA ILE A 122 -4.93 0.98 -0.35
C ILE A 122 -3.83 0.59 0.64
N VAL A 123 -2.83 1.46 0.86
CA VAL A 123 -1.77 1.21 1.84
C VAL A 123 -2.33 1.06 3.26
N PHE A 124 -3.25 1.93 3.68
CA PHE A 124 -3.86 1.82 5.01
C PHE A 124 -4.65 0.52 5.16
N LYS A 125 -5.43 0.14 4.15
CA LYS A 125 -6.18 -1.13 4.18
C LYS A 125 -5.23 -2.34 4.22
N THR A 126 -4.08 -2.27 3.55
CA THR A 126 -3.03 -3.30 3.65
C THR A 126 -2.50 -3.40 5.09
N ILE A 127 -2.21 -2.27 5.74
CA ILE A 127 -1.75 -2.22 7.14
C ILE A 127 -2.81 -2.82 8.09
N GLU A 128 -4.08 -2.50 7.89
CA GLU A 128 -5.20 -3.05 8.68
C GLU A 128 -5.32 -4.57 8.54
N ASN A 129 -4.98 -5.11 7.36
CA ASN A 129 -5.02 -6.54 7.05
C ASN A 129 -3.65 -7.23 7.12
N ARG A 130 -2.64 -6.60 7.73
CA ARG A 130 -1.25 -7.07 7.75
C ARG A 130 -1.07 -8.48 8.30
N ALA A 131 -1.99 -8.95 9.15
CA ALA A 131 -1.95 -10.32 9.65
C ALA A 131 -2.00 -11.37 8.52
N PHE A 132 -2.64 -11.03 7.39
CA PHE A 132 -2.82 -11.90 6.24
C PHE A 132 -1.94 -11.50 5.04
N VAL A 133 -1.34 -10.30 5.07
CA VAL A 133 -0.58 -9.74 3.94
C VAL A 133 0.91 -9.68 4.29
N PRO A 134 1.69 -10.74 4.03
CA PRO A 134 3.14 -10.76 4.27
C PRO A 134 3.92 -9.88 3.29
N GLU A 135 3.38 -9.64 2.10
CA GLU A 135 4.05 -8.84 1.08
C GLU A 135 3.06 -7.99 0.30
N PHE A 136 3.46 -6.77 0.02
CA PHE A 136 2.71 -5.82 -0.79
C PHE A 136 3.68 -5.14 -1.75
N SER A 137 3.35 -5.11 -3.03
CA SER A 137 4.15 -4.41 -4.03
C SER A 137 3.27 -3.66 -5.02
N GLY A 138 3.86 -2.78 -5.80
CA GLY A 138 3.17 -2.14 -6.90
C GLY A 138 3.53 -0.68 -7.11
N MET A 139 2.79 -0.07 -8.02
CA MET A 139 3.11 1.21 -8.59
C MET A 139 2.17 2.32 -8.09
N PHE A 140 2.78 3.42 -7.71
CA PHE A 140 2.15 4.66 -7.20
C PHE A 140 2.63 5.87 -7.98
N GLN A 141 2.04 7.04 -7.76
CA GLN A 141 2.72 8.29 -8.10
C GLN A 141 4.08 8.32 -7.39
N LYS A 142 5.12 8.78 -8.10
CA LYS A 142 6.50 8.81 -7.59
C LYS A 142 6.63 9.45 -6.21
N GLU A 143 5.95 10.57 -6.00
CA GLU A 143 5.96 11.27 -4.71
C GLU A 143 5.38 10.41 -3.58
N VAL A 144 4.29 9.66 -3.86
CA VAL A 144 3.66 8.77 -2.87
C VAL A 144 4.58 7.59 -2.57
N ALA A 145 5.16 6.97 -3.60
CA ALA A 145 6.12 5.87 -3.47
C ALA A 145 7.35 6.29 -2.63
N GLN A 146 7.93 7.45 -2.95
CA GLN A 146 9.05 8.03 -2.20
C GLN A 146 8.67 8.34 -0.75
N ARG A 147 7.45 8.80 -0.51
CA ARG A 147 6.95 9.10 0.84
C ARG A 147 6.79 7.84 1.69
N ILE A 148 6.31 6.74 1.10
CA ILE A 148 6.16 5.45 1.82
C ILE A 148 7.53 4.91 2.26
N ALA A 149 8.54 4.97 1.39
CA ALA A 149 9.88 4.44 1.63
C ALA A 149 10.85 5.46 2.26
N ALA A 150 10.39 6.69 2.57
CA ALA A 150 11.24 7.75 3.12
C ALA A 150 11.74 7.41 4.52
N LYS A 151 12.98 7.78 4.81
CA LYS A 151 13.58 7.69 6.15
C LYS A 151 13.35 8.99 6.93
N GLU A 152 13.42 8.91 8.26
CA GLU A 152 13.36 10.04 9.15
C GLU A 152 14.40 11.12 8.79
N GLY A 153 14.09 12.36 9.08
CA GLY A 153 14.92 13.52 8.74
C GLY A 153 14.73 14.01 7.29
N SER A 154 14.13 13.19 6.41
CA SER A 154 13.93 13.59 5.02
C SER A 154 12.69 14.48 4.84
N LYS A 155 12.71 15.30 3.77
CA LYS A 155 11.59 16.20 3.43
C LYS A 155 10.30 15.43 3.08
N THR A 156 10.41 14.22 2.58
CA THR A 156 9.29 13.37 2.14
C THR A 156 8.72 12.50 3.25
N TYR A 157 9.45 12.32 4.35
CA TYR A 157 9.01 11.51 5.50
C TYR A 157 7.73 12.08 6.13
N GLY A 158 6.76 11.20 6.42
CA GLY A 158 5.44 11.61 6.90
C GLY A 158 4.60 10.46 7.44
N ILE A 159 3.29 10.69 7.55
CA ILE A 159 2.35 9.71 8.10
C ILE A 159 2.47 8.35 7.40
N LEU A 160 2.50 8.33 6.07
CA LEU A 160 2.62 7.07 5.30
C LEU A 160 3.93 6.34 5.59
N SER A 161 5.05 7.09 5.75
CA SER A 161 6.34 6.50 6.10
C SER A 161 6.26 5.79 7.45
N VAL A 162 5.83 6.52 8.49
CA VAL A 162 5.79 5.99 9.86
C VAL A 162 4.84 4.80 9.96
N LEU A 163 3.60 4.94 9.46
CA LEU A 163 2.58 3.90 9.61
C LEU A 163 2.88 2.65 8.77
N SER A 164 3.49 2.79 7.59
CA SER A 164 3.92 1.62 6.82
C SER A 164 5.12 0.93 7.47
N GLN A 165 6.14 1.72 7.84
CA GLN A 165 7.40 1.19 8.38
C GLN A 165 7.29 0.71 9.83
N ALA A 166 6.20 1.01 10.53
CA ALA A 166 5.89 0.40 11.81
C ALA A 166 5.71 -1.13 11.69
N PHE A 167 5.20 -1.60 10.55
CA PHE A 167 4.81 -2.99 10.34
C PHE A 167 5.53 -3.70 9.19
N TYR A 168 6.11 -2.93 8.26
CA TYR A 168 6.76 -3.42 7.05
C TYR A 168 8.14 -2.79 6.87
N ASP A 169 9.04 -3.52 6.27
CA ASP A 169 10.24 -2.97 5.65
C ASP A 169 9.85 -2.43 4.28
N ALA A 170 10.16 -1.16 4.01
CA ALA A 170 9.71 -0.44 2.82
C ALA A 170 10.89 -0.15 1.89
N GLU A 171 10.79 -0.59 0.65
CA GLU A 171 11.78 -0.39 -0.39
C GLU A 171 11.20 0.39 -1.57
N TYR A 172 11.94 1.40 -2.05
CA TYR A 172 11.67 2.04 -3.34
C TYR A 172 12.49 1.31 -4.40
N LEU A 173 11.83 0.61 -5.31
CA LEU A 173 12.50 -0.27 -6.27
C LEU A 173 13.00 0.49 -7.50
N PHE A 174 12.09 1.12 -8.26
CA PHE A 174 12.44 1.86 -9.46
C PHE A 174 11.39 2.92 -9.85
N THR A 175 11.80 3.83 -10.74
CA THR A 175 10.93 4.88 -11.29
C THR A 175 10.40 4.46 -12.66
N VAL A 176 9.14 4.80 -12.94
CA VAL A 176 8.45 4.48 -14.20
C VAL A 176 8.03 5.78 -14.88
N PRO A 177 8.46 6.02 -16.14
CA PRO A 177 8.13 7.24 -16.86
C PRO A 177 6.66 7.27 -17.31
N ALA A 178 6.09 8.48 -17.39
CA ALA A 178 4.69 8.67 -17.78
C ALA A 178 4.36 8.19 -19.20
N SER A 179 5.33 8.14 -20.09
CA SER A 179 5.17 7.76 -21.50
C SER A 179 4.74 6.31 -21.74
N VAL A 180 4.93 5.44 -20.73
CA VAL A 180 4.57 4.01 -20.84
C VAL A 180 3.10 3.72 -20.52
N PHE A 181 2.30 4.76 -20.26
CA PHE A 181 0.88 4.65 -19.96
C PHE A 181 -0.02 5.17 -21.09
N ASN A 182 -1.27 4.75 -21.10
CA ASN A 182 -2.33 5.27 -21.95
C ASN A 182 -3.64 5.45 -21.15
N PRO A 183 -4.14 6.69 -20.96
CA PRO A 183 -3.46 7.96 -21.23
C PRO A 183 -2.26 8.17 -20.30
N PRO A 184 -1.24 8.95 -20.70
CA PRO A 184 -0.10 9.23 -19.84
C PRO A 184 -0.53 10.10 -18.64
N PRO A 185 -0.06 9.78 -17.41
CA PRO A 185 -0.25 10.65 -16.25
C PRO A 185 0.60 11.91 -16.37
N LYS A 186 0.30 12.91 -15.52
CA LYS A 186 1.06 14.18 -15.48
C LYS A 186 2.41 14.05 -14.75
N VAL A 187 2.62 12.99 -14.01
CA VAL A 187 3.79 12.75 -13.15
C VAL A 187 4.34 11.35 -13.39
N GLU A 188 5.60 11.15 -13.06
CA GLU A 188 6.22 9.83 -13.05
C GLU A 188 5.60 8.96 -11.94
N SER A 189 5.76 7.65 -12.08
CA SER A 189 5.39 6.67 -11.08
C SER A 189 6.63 6.09 -10.39
N GLY A 190 6.42 5.46 -9.25
CA GLY A 190 7.44 4.70 -8.54
C GLY A 190 6.87 3.36 -8.09
N VAL A 191 7.68 2.33 -8.17
CA VAL A 191 7.35 1.00 -7.69
C VAL A 191 8.00 0.80 -6.32
N ILE A 192 7.22 0.28 -5.38
CA ILE A 192 7.69 -0.04 -4.03
C ILE A 192 7.42 -1.51 -3.72
N ARG A 193 8.14 -2.01 -2.71
CA ARG A 193 7.83 -3.27 -2.03
C ARG A 193 7.76 -3.02 -0.53
N LEU A 194 6.77 -3.63 0.12
CA LEU A 194 6.62 -3.70 1.56
C LEU A 194 6.68 -5.17 1.97
N THR A 195 7.66 -5.53 2.77
CA THR A 195 7.81 -6.87 3.33
C THR A 195 7.46 -6.81 4.81
N ARG A 196 6.48 -7.60 5.26
CA ARG A 196 6.02 -7.58 6.65
C ARG A 196 7.14 -7.99 7.58
N LYS A 197 7.35 -7.21 8.64
CA LYS A 197 8.32 -7.54 9.70
C LYS A 197 7.92 -8.84 10.41
N LYS A 198 8.89 -9.55 10.97
CA LYS A 198 8.63 -10.76 11.77
C LYS A 198 7.78 -10.43 13.00
N ASP A 199 8.15 -9.38 13.72
CA ASP A 199 7.32 -8.78 14.75
C ASP A 199 6.61 -7.55 14.14
N PHE A 200 5.32 -7.71 13.86
CA PHE A 200 4.44 -6.69 13.32
C PHE A 200 3.36 -6.26 14.32
N SER A 201 3.61 -6.51 15.59
CA SER A 201 2.86 -5.94 16.71
C SER A 201 3.56 -4.69 17.27
N LEU A 202 2.81 -3.82 17.91
CA LEU A 202 3.37 -2.67 18.62
C LEU A 202 3.25 -2.89 20.13
N PRO A 203 4.26 -2.50 20.91
CA PRO A 203 4.22 -2.60 22.38
C PRO A 203 3.36 -1.48 23.02
N VAL A 204 2.47 -0.86 22.25
CA VAL A 204 1.57 0.22 22.64
C VAL A 204 0.20 0.03 22.00
N ASP A 205 -0.82 0.73 22.51
CA ASP A 205 -2.14 0.75 21.85
C ASP A 205 -2.03 1.33 20.44
N GLU A 206 -2.40 0.54 19.44
CA GLU A 206 -2.28 0.92 18.03
C GLU A 206 -3.17 2.12 17.68
N LYS A 207 -4.37 2.24 18.26
CA LYS A 207 -5.26 3.37 17.98
C LYS A 207 -4.64 4.67 18.48
N LEU A 208 -4.02 4.60 19.67
CA LEU A 208 -3.28 5.73 20.22
C LEU A 208 -2.07 6.07 19.36
N PHE A 209 -1.27 5.08 18.96
CA PHE A 209 -0.11 5.28 18.07
C PHE A 209 -0.51 5.99 16.76
N PHE A 210 -1.55 5.48 16.07
CA PHE A 210 -2.06 6.10 14.85
C PHE A 210 -2.53 7.54 15.09
N ARG A 211 -3.19 7.80 16.22
CA ARG A 211 -3.65 9.15 16.59
C ARG A 211 -2.48 10.09 16.88
N VAL A 212 -1.45 9.63 17.61
CA VAL A 212 -0.24 10.39 17.90
C VAL A 212 0.47 10.77 16.61
N VAL A 213 0.75 9.80 15.73
CA VAL A 213 1.42 10.04 14.45
C VAL A 213 0.64 11.05 13.58
N LYS A 214 -0.67 10.81 13.38
CA LYS A 214 -1.50 11.72 12.56
C LYS A 214 -1.53 13.13 13.15
N THR A 215 -1.70 13.26 14.47
CA THR A 215 -1.77 14.57 15.15
C THR A 215 -0.42 15.31 15.07
N ALA A 216 0.69 14.61 15.26
CA ALA A 216 2.03 15.19 15.15
C ALA A 216 2.27 15.80 13.75
N PHE A 217 1.96 15.05 12.70
CA PHE A 217 2.15 15.48 11.30
C PHE A 217 1.14 16.52 10.80
N ASN A 218 -0.03 16.70 11.44
CA ASN A 218 -0.96 17.79 11.09
C ASN A 218 -0.31 19.19 11.22
N GLN A 219 0.69 19.30 12.08
CA GLN A 219 1.48 20.51 12.27
C GLN A 219 2.98 20.24 12.10
N ARG A 220 3.35 19.59 11.00
CA ARG A 220 4.70 19.09 10.71
C ARG A 220 5.84 20.05 11.07
N ARG A 221 5.66 21.38 10.83
CA ARG A 221 6.69 22.40 11.08
C ARG A 221 6.82 22.82 12.56
N LYS A 222 5.93 22.35 13.44
CA LYS A 222 5.95 22.67 14.88
C LYS A 222 6.66 21.56 15.66
N MET A 223 7.24 21.93 16.80
CA MET A 223 7.72 20.96 17.79
C MET A 223 6.57 20.12 18.34
N LEU A 224 6.83 18.89 18.73
CA LEU A 224 5.84 17.94 19.25
C LEU A 224 5.06 18.49 20.43
N ARG A 225 5.70 19.23 21.37
CA ARG A 225 5.01 19.92 22.47
C ARG A 225 3.91 20.87 22.02
N SER A 226 3.99 21.38 20.79
CA SER A 226 2.97 22.28 20.21
C SER A 226 1.95 21.52 19.37
N SER A 227 2.38 20.55 18.55
CA SER A 227 1.47 19.78 17.67
C SER A 227 0.59 18.82 18.47
N LEU A 228 1.05 18.32 19.61
CA LEU A 228 0.34 17.36 20.46
C LEU A 228 -0.42 17.98 21.64
N LYS A 229 -0.72 19.29 21.58
CA LYS A 229 -1.48 19.98 22.65
C LYS A 229 -2.81 19.32 23.00
N SER A 230 -3.48 18.71 22.03
CA SER A 230 -4.76 18.02 22.21
C SER A 230 -4.70 16.79 23.12
N PHE A 231 -3.50 16.32 23.46
CA PHE A 231 -3.29 15.22 24.41
C PHE A 231 -3.19 15.68 25.86
N ASN A 232 -3.36 16.99 26.16
CA ASN A 232 -3.33 17.55 27.51
C ASN A 232 -2.07 17.16 28.30
N LEU A 233 -0.90 17.23 27.64
CA LEU A 233 0.38 16.83 28.20
C LEU A 233 0.72 17.64 29.46
N SER A 234 1.22 16.96 30.51
CA SER A 234 1.71 17.60 31.72
C SER A 234 2.91 18.51 31.44
N VAL A 235 3.19 19.44 32.35
CA VAL A 235 4.36 20.33 32.22
C VAL A 235 5.64 19.50 32.19
N SER A 236 5.80 18.56 33.13
CA SER A 236 6.95 17.66 33.20
C SER A 236 7.18 16.86 31.92
N LEU A 237 6.11 16.35 31.30
CA LEU A 237 6.23 15.60 30.05
C LEU A 237 6.71 16.50 28.89
N LYS A 238 6.26 17.75 28.84
CA LYS A 238 6.68 18.72 27.80
C LYS A 238 8.18 19.12 27.88
N GLU A 239 8.81 18.90 29.04
CA GLU A 239 10.23 19.14 29.26
C GLU A 239 11.12 18.03 28.72
N ASP A 240 10.56 16.83 28.49
CA ASP A 240 11.30 15.73 27.85
C ASP A 240 11.78 16.15 26.45
N THR A 241 13.03 15.83 26.16
CA THR A 241 13.74 16.26 24.93
C THR A 241 13.03 15.86 23.64
N ILE A 242 12.32 14.73 23.64
CA ILE A 242 11.56 14.27 22.48
C ILE A 242 10.48 15.29 22.05
N PHE A 243 9.87 16.01 23.00
CA PHE A 243 8.84 17.01 22.72
C PHE A 243 9.40 18.33 22.14
N ALA A 244 10.71 18.53 22.16
CA ALA A 244 11.38 19.63 21.47
C ALA A 244 11.65 19.33 19.99
N MET A 245 11.58 18.07 19.58
CA MET A 245 11.77 17.64 18.20
C MET A 245 10.53 17.93 17.33
N ARG A 246 10.72 17.91 16.02
CA ARG A 246 9.64 17.93 15.02
C ARG A 246 9.29 16.50 14.60
N PRO A 247 8.06 16.23 14.16
CA PRO A 247 7.64 14.86 13.83
C PRO A 247 8.49 14.19 12.75
N GLU A 248 9.01 14.95 11.76
CA GLU A 248 9.84 14.37 10.71
C GLU A 248 11.23 13.92 11.19
N GLN A 249 11.64 14.31 12.39
CA GLN A 249 12.93 13.94 12.98
C GLN A 249 12.87 12.61 13.74
N LEU A 250 11.67 12.11 14.05
CA LEU A 250 11.50 10.91 14.83
C LEU A 250 11.51 9.66 13.95
N SER A 251 12.27 8.64 14.37
CA SER A 251 12.14 7.29 13.84
C SER A 251 10.81 6.66 14.25
N VAL A 252 10.48 5.51 13.66
CA VAL A 252 9.29 4.73 14.06
C VAL A 252 9.35 4.34 15.53
N ASP A 253 10.52 3.88 16.01
CA ASP A 253 10.71 3.47 17.40
C ASP A 253 10.53 4.65 18.37
N GLN A 254 11.00 5.83 17.99
CA GLN A 254 10.77 7.04 18.77
C GLN A 254 9.29 7.46 18.78
N PHE A 255 8.52 7.20 17.72
CA PHE A 255 7.06 7.37 17.77
C PHE A 255 6.38 6.37 18.70
N VAL A 256 6.87 5.14 18.78
CA VAL A 256 6.40 4.13 19.76
C VAL A 256 6.70 4.62 21.18
N GLU A 257 7.94 5.05 21.45
CA GLU A 257 8.33 5.62 22.75
C GLU A 257 7.47 6.84 23.13
N LEU A 258 7.28 7.77 22.19
CA LEU A 258 6.42 8.93 22.37
C LEU A 258 4.98 8.54 22.74
N THR A 259 4.45 7.51 22.07
CA THR A 259 3.10 6.99 22.35
C THR A 259 3.02 6.41 23.75
N GLN A 260 4.02 5.67 24.18
CA GLN A 260 4.11 5.07 25.51
C GLN A 260 4.18 6.16 26.61
N LYS A 261 5.00 7.19 26.40
CA LYS A 261 5.07 8.35 27.31
C LYS A 261 3.70 9.05 27.44
N ILE A 262 3.00 9.23 26.32
CA ILE A 262 1.66 9.84 26.33
C ILE A 262 0.66 8.94 27.04
N ALA A 263 0.65 7.62 26.76
CA ALA A 263 -0.26 6.66 27.41
C ALA A 263 -0.14 6.67 28.95
N ASN A 264 1.08 6.76 29.46
CA ASN A 264 1.37 6.76 30.90
C ASN A 264 0.97 8.06 31.61
N HIS A 265 0.64 9.13 30.87
CA HIS A 265 0.32 10.46 31.42
C HIS A 265 -1.12 10.91 31.13
N VAL A 266 -1.86 10.18 30.31
CA VAL A 266 -3.32 10.37 30.14
C VAL A 266 -4.00 9.48 31.15
N VAL A 267 -4.24 10.01 32.33
CA VAL A 267 -5.09 9.40 33.36
C VAL A 267 -6.52 9.84 33.12
#